data_96ac55fe1c5a0af6f33119de1f227492
#
_entry.id   96ac55fe1c5a0af6f33119de1f227492
#
_cell.length_a   1.000
_cell.length_b   1.000
_cell.length_c   1.000
_cell.angle_alpha   90.00
_cell.angle_beta   90.00
_cell.angle_gamma   90.00
#
_symmetry.space_group_name_H-M   'P 1'
#
loop_
_entity.id
_entity.type
_entity.pdbx_description
1 polymer ?
#
loop_
_entity_poly.entity_id
_entity_poly.type
_entity_poly.pdbx_seq_one_letter_code
_entity_poly.pdbx_strand_id
1 'polypeptide(L)'
;MNRMLSLNLGRAFLALLTVAAMSFTALPSLAQDSEPQVAEVTQVDLNSADAETLATVMKGVGISKARAIVSYRTQYGPFASLDELTEVKGIGVSILERNRDRLVLR
;
A
#
# COMPACT_ATOMS: atom_id res chain seq x y z
N MET A 1 -18.68 52.98 56.33
CA MET A 1 -18.50 52.55 55.84
C MET A 1 -18.13 51.85 55.02
N ASN A 2 -17.98 51.73 54.75
CA ASN A 2 -17.55 51.09 54.02
C ASN A 2 -17.62 50.08 53.47
N ARG A 3 -17.84 49.82 53.31
CA ARG A 3 -17.80 48.86 52.89
C ARG A 3 -17.97 48.36 51.88
N MET A 4 -18.12 48.43 51.59
CA MET A 4 -18.29 47.89 50.67
C MET A 4 -17.76 47.55 49.79
N LEU A 5 -17.51 47.65 49.56
CA LEU A 5 -16.98 47.27 48.68
C LEU A 5 -16.53 46.30 48.26
N SER A 6 -16.28 45.96 48.34
CA SER A 6 -15.87 44.95 48.06
C SER A 6 -16.38 44.19 47.44
N LEU A 7 -16.74 43.99 47.27
CA LEU A 7 -17.20 43.11 46.64
C LEU A 7 -17.14 42.94 45.50
N ASN A 8 -17.08 43.17 45.06
CA ASN A 8 -17.20 42.97 43.95
C ASN A 8 -16.26 42.40 43.32
N LEU A 9 -15.57 42.29 43.53
CA LEU A 9 -14.69 41.72 43.02
C LEU A 9 -14.93 40.52 42.66
N GLY A 10 -15.35 40.01 43.12
CA GLY A 10 -15.52 38.79 42.83
C GLY A 10 -15.90 38.61 41.58
N ARG A 11 -16.66 39.04 41.21
CA ARG A 11 -17.06 38.76 40.06
C ARG A 11 -16.23 38.73 39.07
N ALA A 12 -15.33 39.25 39.27
CA ALA A 12 -14.53 39.27 38.21
C ALA A 12 -14.14 38.02 37.73
N PHE A 13 -13.88 37.43 38.17
CA PHE A 13 -13.36 36.31 37.73
C PHE A 13 -14.00 35.45 37.07
N LEU A 14 -14.71 35.29 37.10
CA LEU A 14 -15.27 34.35 36.56
C LEU A 14 -15.08 34.42 35.24
N ALA A 15 -14.90 35.12 34.79
CA ALA A 15 -14.84 35.12 33.50
C ALA A 15 -13.91 34.25 32.92
N LEU A 16 -13.17 34.26 33.15
CA LEU A 16 -12.27 33.49 32.56
C LEU A 16 -12.50 32.32 32.22
N LEU A 17 -12.62 31.77 32.56
CA LEU A 17 -12.67 30.52 32.33
C LEU A 17 -13.01 30.21 31.18
N THR A 18 -13.53 30.29 30.83
CA THR A 18 -13.98 29.88 29.75
C THR A 18 -13.15 29.48 28.82
N VAL A 19 -12.60 29.79 28.39
CA VAL A 19 -11.88 29.39 27.48
C VAL A 19 -11.63 28.27 27.14
N ALA A 20 -11.17 27.90 27.37
CA ALA A 20 -10.87 26.75 27.12
C ALA A 20 -11.20 26.18 26.08
N ALA A 21 -11.63 25.77 26.06
CA ALA A 21 -12.02 25.14 25.06
C ALA A 21 -11.33 24.79 24.11
N MET A 22 -10.96 24.76 23.76
CA MET A 22 -10.39 24.34 22.91
C MET A 22 -10.33 23.59 22.15
N SER A 23 -10.43 23.34 21.88
CA SER A 23 -10.30 22.75 21.08
C SER A 23 -9.61 21.99 20.55
N PHE A 24 -9.43 21.47 20.38
CA PHE A 24 -8.79 20.66 20.02
C PHE A 24 -9.05 20.06 18.93
N THR A 25 -8.88 19.81 18.31
CA THR A 25 -9.08 19.26 17.30
C THR A 25 -8.44 18.26 16.82
N ALA A 26 -8.52 17.70 16.66
CA ALA A 26 -8.07 16.61 16.25
C ALA A 26 -7.76 16.42 15.04
N LEU A 27 -7.56 16.17 14.49
CA LEU A 27 -7.29 15.87 13.33
C LEU A 27 -6.95 14.82 12.87
N PRO A 28 -6.54 14.34 12.81
CA PRO A 28 -6.08 13.30 12.42
C PRO A 28 -6.42 12.49 11.61
N SER A 29 -7.04 12.18 11.45
CA SER A 29 -7.42 11.33 10.63
C SER A 29 -6.67 11.07 9.57
N LEU A 30 -6.12 11.73 9.00
CA LEU A 30 -5.47 11.41 7.96
C LEU A 30 -4.68 10.35 8.12
N ALA A 31 -4.19 10.23 9.01
CA ALA A 31 -3.36 9.22 9.11
C ALA A 31 -3.84 8.01 8.71
N GLN A 32 -4.82 7.61 9.02
CA GLN A 32 -5.22 6.44 8.66
C GLN A 32 -5.32 6.25 7.37
N ASP A 33 -5.43 7.05 6.71
CA ASP A 33 -5.58 6.76 5.43
C ASP A 33 -4.49 6.14 4.99
N SER A 34 -3.52 6.28 5.47
CA SER A 34 -2.47 5.70 4.87
C SER A 34 -2.48 4.35 5.08
N GLU A 35 -3.36 3.80 5.51
CA GLU A 35 -3.43 2.55 5.70
C GLU A 35 -3.24 1.91 4.55
N PRO A 36 -2.43 1.28 4.35
CA PRO A 36 -2.06 0.60 3.27
C PRO A 36 -3.07 -0.18 2.76
N GLN A 37 -3.61 0.13 1.91
CA GLN A 37 -4.47 -0.54 1.41
C GLN A 37 -3.78 -1.41 0.63
N VAL A 38 -3.44 -2.33 0.86
CA VAL A 38 -2.83 -3.27 0.13
C VAL A 38 -3.67 -3.69 -0.89
N ALA A 39 -3.66 -3.12 -1.86
CA ALA A 39 -4.53 -3.48 -2.87
C ALA A 39 -3.99 -4.72 -3.29
N GLU A 40 -4.68 -5.70 -3.41
CA GLU A 40 -4.23 -6.85 -3.85
C GLU A 40 -3.74 -6.72 -5.20
N VAL A 41 -2.58 -6.93 -5.51
CA VAL A 41 -2.08 -6.91 -6.84
C VAL A 41 -2.55 -8.16 -7.50
N THR A 42 -3.47 -8.03 -8.37
CA THR A 42 -4.00 -9.20 -9.05
C THR A 42 -3.33 -9.41 -10.41
N GLN A 43 -2.60 -8.43 -10.94
CA GLN A 43 -1.91 -8.59 -12.21
C GLN A 43 -0.48 -8.14 -12.08
N VAL A 44 0.39 -8.72 -12.88
CA VAL A 44 1.80 -8.39 -12.83
C VAL A 44 2.33 -8.33 -14.24
N ASP A 45 3.23 -7.40 -14.51
CA ASP A 45 3.83 -7.24 -15.82
C ASP A 45 5.01 -8.19 -15.91
N LEU A 46 4.91 -9.15 -16.80
CA LEU A 46 5.93 -10.16 -16.96
C LEU A 46 7.28 -9.57 -17.37
N ASN A 47 7.27 -8.44 -18.03
CA ASN A 47 8.50 -7.83 -18.53
C ASN A 47 9.19 -6.88 -17.57
N SER A 48 8.52 -6.44 -16.54
CA SER A 48 9.13 -5.47 -15.63
C SER A 48 9.12 -5.85 -14.16
N ALA A 49 8.31 -6.80 -13.76
CA ALA A 49 8.23 -7.15 -12.35
C ALA A 49 9.50 -7.83 -11.87
N ASP A 50 9.83 -7.63 -10.62
CA ASP A 50 11.00 -8.31 -10.09
C ASP A 50 10.62 -9.72 -9.64
N ALA A 51 11.59 -10.51 -9.29
CA ALA A 51 11.36 -11.91 -8.94
C ALA A 51 10.44 -12.04 -7.73
N GLU A 52 10.59 -11.20 -6.76
CA GLU A 52 9.76 -11.28 -5.56
C GLU A 52 8.29 -11.01 -5.89
N THR A 53 8.03 -10.04 -6.73
CA THR A 53 6.67 -9.73 -7.14
C THR A 53 6.09 -10.85 -7.95
N LEU A 54 6.87 -11.40 -8.87
CA LEU A 54 6.40 -12.53 -9.67
C LEU A 54 6.05 -13.72 -8.76
N ALA A 55 6.88 -14.00 -7.79
CA ALA A 55 6.65 -15.12 -6.89
C ALA A 55 5.41 -14.89 -6.04
N THR A 56 5.09 -13.66 -5.73
CA THR A 56 3.94 -13.34 -4.91
C THR A 56 2.64 -13.42 -5.71
N VAL A 57 2.65 -12.93 -6.92
CA VAL A 57 1.42 -12.85 -7.71
C VAL A 57 1.11 -14.13 -8.46
N MET A 58 2.13 -14.80 -8.96
CA MET A 58 1.90 -15.98 -9.79
C MET A 58 1.71 -17.23 -8.96
N LYS A 59 0.72 -18.03 -9.32
CA LYS A 59 0.47 -19.25 -8.61
C LYS A 59 1.39 -20.35 -9.10
N GLY A 60 1.94 -21.09 -8.17
CA GLY A 60 2.81 -22.21 -8.52
C GLY A 60 4.22 -21.81 -8.90
N VAL A 61 4.57 -20.52 -8.70
CA VAL A 61 5.88 -20.04 -9.07
C VAL A 61 6.55 -19.57 -7.80
N GLY A 62 7.53 -20.28 -7.35
CA GLY A 62 8.29 -19.86 -6.19
C GLY A 62 9.39 -18.91 -6.63
N ILE A 63 10.18 -18.46 -5.69
CA ILE A 63 11.22 -17.49 -5.97
C ILE A 63 12.23 -18.03 -6.99
N SER A 64 12.48 -19.31 -6.95
CA SER A 64 13.45 -19.89 -7.87
C SER A 64 12.98 -19.79 -9.32
N LYS A 65 11.72 -20.12 -9.58
CA LYS A 65 11.19 -20.02 -10.91
C LYS A 65 11.01 -18.57 -11.31
N ALA A 66 10.69 -17.71 -10.35
CA ALA A 66 10.57 -16.29 -10.64
C ALA A 66 11.91 -15.72 -11.07
N ARG A 67 12.99 -16.16 -10.44
CA ARG A 67 14.31 -15.71 -10.86
C ARG A 67 14.65 -16.22 -12.25
N ALA A 68 14.20 -17.41 -12.59
CA ALA A 68 14.43 -17.95 -13.92
C ALA A 68 13.70 -17.11 -14.97
N ILE A 69 12.53 -16.59 -14.64
CA ILE A 69 11.80 -15.71 -15.55
C ILE A 69 12.61 -14.43 -15.77
N VAL A 70 13.11 -13.83 -14.70
CA VAL A 70 13.88 -12.60 -14.81
C VAL A 70 15.16 -12.85 -15.63
N SER A 71 15.81 -13.98 -15.39
CA SER A 71 17.02 -14.30 -16.13
C SER A 71 16.72 -14.48 -17.62
N TYR A 72 15.61 -15.12 -17.91
CA TYR A 72 15.25 -15.37 -19.30
C TYR A 72 15.05 -14.03 -20.03
N ARG A 73 14.29 -13.11 -19.43
CA ARG A 73 14.04 -11.86 -20.14
C ARG A 73 15.31 -11.00 -20.22
N THR A 74 16.21 -11.15 -19.27
CA THR A 74 17.47 -10.41 -19.33
C THR A 74 18.35 -10.96 -20.43
N GLN A 75 18.31 -12.25 -20.60
CA GLN A 75 19.17 -12.88 -21.60
C GLN A 75 18.60 -12.86 -23.01
N TYR A 76 17.32 -13.04 -23.17
CA TYR A 76 16.72 -13.13 -24.47
C TYR A 76 15.82 -11.95 -24.85
N GLY A 77 15.67 -11.00 -23.97
CA GLY A 77 14.83 -9.84 -24.26
C GLY A 77 13.44 -10.00 -23.70
N PRO A 78 12.65 -8.97 -23.75
CA PRO A 78 11.31 -8.98 -23.20
C PRO A 78 10.47 -10.09 -23.82
N PHE A 79 9.53 -10.61 -23.06
CA PHE A 79 8.62 -11.61 -23.58
C PHE A 79 7.69 -10.95 -24.61
N ALA A 80 7.55 -11.57 -25.73
CA ALA A 80 6.68 -11.06 -26.77
C ALA A 80 5.26 -11.59 -26.62
N SER A 81 5.09 -12.70 -25.92
CA SER A 81 3.77 -13.24 -25.70
C SER A 81 3.80 -14.00 -24.40
N LEU A 82 2.63 -14.23 -23.83
CA LEU A 82 2.57 -15.00 -22.60
C LEU A 82 2.97 -16.45 -22.84
N ASP A 83 2.72 -16.95 -24.03
CA ASP A 83 3.09 -18.32 -24.33
C ASP A 83 4.59 -18.55 -24.26
N GLU A 84 5.35 -17.52 -24.49
CA GLU A 84 6.79 -17.64 -24.43
C GLU A 84 7.27 -18.00 -23.04
N LEU A 85 6.43 -17.82 -22.02
CA LEU A 85 6.78 -18.15 -20.67
C LEU A 85 7.16 -19.61 -20.52
N THR A 86 6.62 -20.46 -21.36
CA THR A 86 6.92 -21.89 -21.29
C THR A 86 8.37 -22.20 -21.72
N GLU A 87 9.06 -21.21 -22.29
CA GLU A 87 10.46 -21.44 -22.65
C GLU A 87 11.33 -21.33 -21.40
N VAL A 88 10.79 -20.80 -20.30
CA VAL A 88 11.57 -20.64 -19.10
C VAL A 88 11.64 -21.96 -18.39
N LYS A 89 12.86 -22.37 -18.02
CA LYS A 89 13.02 -23.62 -17.35
C LYS A 89 12.18 -23.71 -16.10
N GLY A 90 11.44 -24.74 -15.94
CA GLY A 90 10.61 -24.94 -14.77
C GLY A 90 9.20 -24.44 -14.93
N ILE A 91 8.86 -23.79 -16.04
CA ILE A 91 7.53 -23.30 -16.26
C ILE A 91 6.90 -24.03 -17.42
N GLY A 92 5.88 -24.76 -17.14
CA GLY A 92 5.20 -25.51 -18.18
C GLY A 92 3.87 -24.88 -18.50
N VAL A 93 3.15 -25.51 -19.40
CA VAL A 93 1.87 -25.02 -19.84
C VAL A 93 0.90 -24.90 -18.67
N SER A 94 0.95 -25.83 -17.74
CA SER A 94 0.04 -25.82 -16.62
C SER A 94 0.20 -24.55 -15.78
N ILE A 95 1.43 -24.15 -15.55
CA ILE A 95 1.68 -22.93 -14.78
C ILE A 95 1.22 -21.72 -15.59
N LEU A 96 1.49 -21.72 -16.88
CA LEU A 96 1.08 -20.62 -17.73
C LEU A 96 -0.44 -20.47 -17.69
N GLU A 97 -1.17 -21.55 -17.86
CA GLU A 97 -2.61 -21.44 -17.91
C GLU A 97 -3.22 -20.99 -16.59
N ARG A 98 -2.62 -21.40 -15.49
CA ARG A 98 -3.14 -20.96 -14.21
C ARG A 98 -2.91 -19.49 -13.95
N ASN A 99 -2.02 -18.89 -14.66
CA ASN A 99 -1.63 -17.50 -14.41
C ASN A 99 -1.99 -16.55 -15.52
N ARG A 100 -2.61 -17.03 -16.58
CA ARG A 100 -2.83 -16.19 -17.75
C ARG A 100 -3.59 -14.90 -17.41
N ASP A 101 -4.56 -14.98 -16.55
CA ASP A 101 -5.34 -13.81 -16.20
C ASP A 101 -4.62 -12.89 -15.22
N ARG A 102 -3.48 -13.32 -14.71
CA ARG A 102 -2.72 -12.49 -13.78
C ARG A 102 -1.54 -11.82 -14.45
N LEU A 103 -1.28 -12.14 -15.69
CA LEU A 103 -0.10 -11.65 -16.38
C LEU A 103 -0.46 -10.65 -17.45
N VAL A 104 0.35 -9.61 -17.55
CA VAL A 104 0.21 -8.66 -18.65
C VAL A 104 1.59 -8.45 -19.24
N LEU A 105 1.63 -7.95 -20.45
CA LEU A 105 2.87 -7.61 -21.10
C LEU A 105 2.82 -6.15 -21.48
N ARG A 106 3.81 -5.39 -21.07
CA ARG A 106 3.83 -3.97 -21.40
C ARG A 106 5.16 -3.54 -21.93
#